data_b2a82390d8c7ad27e096009237d4a0d5
#
_entry.id   b2a82390d8c7ad27e096009237d4a0d5
#
_cell.length_a   1.000
_cell.length_b   1.000
_cell.length_c   1.000
_cell.angle_alpha   90.00
_cell.angle_beta   90.00
_cell.angle_gamma   90.00
#
_symmetry.space_group_name_H-M   'P 1'
#
loop_
_entity.id
_entity.type
_entity.pdbx_description
1 polymer ?
#
loop_
_entity_poly.entity_id
_entity_poly.type
_entity_poly.pdbx_seq_one_letter_code
_entity_poly.pdbx_strand_id
1 'polypeptide(L)'
;MTTNEKTVWSVNDEEFSYFELGDLLNDHPDMAVGDIVYKAIAVKPTISKLVDSSDIFEMICERAYEIADEWSEDWSYSISKEALGVLDKLLDTWAKEHLPEVNFYSVKDSEPYTLTVNDLELSE
;
A
#
# COMPACT_ATOMS: atom_id res chain seq x y z
N MET A 1 -19.75 -2.31 6.37
CA MET A 1 -18.64 -1.82 5.59
C MET A 1 -17.37 -2.63 5.80
N THR A 2 -16.79 -3.05 4.75
CA THR A 2 -15.56 -3.81 4.84
C THR A 2 -14.35 -2.89 4.70
N THR A 3 -13.32 -3.20 5.44
CA THR A 3 -12.07 -2.52 5.28
C THR A 3 -11.02 -3.54 4.89
N ASN A 4 -9.98 -3.10 4.22
CA ASN A 4 -8.83 -3.95 3.93
C ASN A 4 -7.76 -3.79 5.00
N GLU A 5 -8.14 -3.19 6.12
CA GLU A 5 -7.19 -2.94 7.21
C GLU A 5 -7.11 -4.15 8.13
N LYS A 6 -5.92 -4.60 8.40
CA LYS A 6 -5.64 -5.70 9.33
C LYS A 6 -4.48 -5.31 10.19
N THR A 7 -4.47 -5.83 11.42
CA THR A 7 -3.34 -5.62 12.30
C THR A 7 -2.19 -6.55 11.91
N VAL A 8 -0.99 -6.00 11.88
CA VAL A 8 0.23 -6.76 11.64
C VAL A 8 1.23 -6.46 12.73
N TRP A 9 2.14 -7.38 12.95
CA TRP A 9 3.06 -7.35 14.08
C TRP A 9 4.50 -7.46 13.64
N SER A 10 5.39 -6.83 14.42
CA SER A 10 6.83 -6.83 14.15
C SER A 10 7.61 -6.88 15.46
N VAL A 11 8.78 -7.48 15.43
CA VAL A 11 9.68 -7.47 16.60
C VAL A 11 10.57 -6.23 16.60
N ASN A 12 10.72 -5.55 15.48
CA ASN A 12 11.72 -4.48 15.32
C ASN A 12 11.17 -3.17 14.74
N ASP A 13 9.85 -3.06 14.57
CA ASP A 13 9.19 -1.89 13.97
C ASP A 13 9.63 -1.64 12.51
N GLU A 14 10.14 -2.65 11.84
CA GLU A 14 10.57 -2.54 10.44
C GLU A 14 9.88 -3.56 9.56
N GLU A 15 9.91 -4.82 9.95
CA GLU A 15 9.33 -5.91 9.17
C GLU A 15 8.04 -6.39 9.81
N PHE A 16 6.91 -5.98 9.26
CA PHE A 16 5.58 -6.35 9.77
C PHE A 16 5.06 -7.54 8.96
N SER A 17 5.49 -8.73 9.33
CA SER A 17 5.20 -9.95 8.58
C SER A 17 4.25 -10.90 9.26
N TYR A 18 3.79 -10.59 10.46
CA TYR A 18 2.89 -11.47 11.21
C TYR A 18 1.50 -10.84 11.31
N PHE A 19 0.49 -11.56 10.87
CA PHE A 19 -0.89 -11.09 10.98
C PHE A 19 -1.52 -11.46 12.31
N GLU A 20 -0.87 -12.31 13.08
CA GLU A 20 -1.32 -12.66 14.41
C GLU A 20 -0.15 -12.65 15.38
N LEU A 21 -0.39 -12.16 16.59
CA LEU A 21 0.64 -12.09 17.60
C LEU A 21 1.16 -13.49 17.98
N GLY A 22 0.27 -14.49 18.00
CA GLY A 22 0.67 -15.86 18.29
C GLY A 22 1.72 -16.39 17.35
N ASP A 23 1.62 -16.05 16.05
CA ASP A 23 2.60 -16.48 15.06
C ASP A 23 3.96 -15.84 15.31
N LEU A 24 3.96 -14.57 15.69
CA LEU A 24 5.19 -13.87 16.04
C LEU A 24 5.86 -14.56 17.24
N LEU A 25 5.08 -14.87 18.27
CA LEU A 25 5.62 -15.49 19.48
C LEU A 25 6.11 -16.91 19.23
N ASN A 26 5.47 -17.64 18.32
CA ASN A 26 5.94 -18.97 17.93
C ASN A 26 7.32 -18.93 17.28
N ASP A 27 7.57 -17.92 16.47
CA ASP A 27 8.87 -17.75 15.82
C ASP A 27 9.92 -17.15 16.75
N HIS A 28 9.50 -16.56 17.84
CA HIS A 28 10.39 -15.91 18.81
C HIS A 28 10.11 -16.41 20.22
N PRO A 29 10.45 -17.67 20.50
CA PRO A 29 10.07 -18.31 21.78
C PRO A 29 10.75 -17.73 23.02
N ASP A 30 11.78 -16.93 22.87
CA ASP A 30 12.45 -16.28 24.02
C ASP A 30 11.77 -14.98 24.45
N MET A 31 10.72 -14.57 23.79
CA MET A 31 9.95 -13.39 24.22
C MET A 31 9.31 -13.66 25.57
N ALA A 32 9.32 -12.64 26.43
CA ALA A 32 8.81 -12.74 27.79
C ALA A 32 7.85 -11.59 28.09
N VAL A 33 7.10 -11.76 29.17
CA VAL A 33 6.22 -10.70 29.66
C VAL A 33 7.05 -9.43 29.87
N GLY A 34 6.54 -8.31 29.39
CA GLY A 34 7.24 -7.04 29.48
C GLY A 34 8.09 -6.69 28.25
N ASP A 35 8.36 -7.66 27.39
CA ASP A 35 9.05 -7.38 26.15
C ASP A 35 8.15 -6.56 25.23
N ILE A 36 8.76 -5.76 24.37
CA ILE A 36 8.02 -4.89 23.48
C ILE A 36 8.10 -5.41 22.05
N VAL A 37 6.94 -5.51 21.42
CA VAL A 37 6.82 -5.74 19.99
C VAL A 37 6.06 -4.55 19.42
N TYR A 38 5.84 -4.54 18.13
CA TYR A 38 5.17 -3.42 17.47
C TYR A 38 3.99 -3.93 16.67
N LYS A 39 2.90 -3.17 16.72
CA LYS A 39 1.73 -3.47 15.90
C LYS A 39 1.44 -2.27 15.00
N ALA A 40 0.91 -2.55 13.85
CA ALA A 40 0.55 -1.53 12.89
C ALA A 40 -0.65 -2.01 12.09
N ILE A 41 -1.17 -1.12 11.26
CA ILE A 41 -2.30 -1.46 10.39
C ILE A 41 -1.75 -1.68 8.98
N ALA A 42 -2.03 -2.84 8.41
CA ALA A 42 -1.67 -3.16 7.04
C ALA A 42 -2.77 -2.68 6.12
N VAL A 43 -2.40 -1.98 5.06
CA VAL A 43 -3.34 -1.45 4.09
C VAL A 43 -2.89 -1.90 2.70
N LYS A 44 -3.75 -2.64 1.99
CA LYS A 44 -3.47 -2.99 0.61
C LYS A 44 -3.74 -1.78 -0.27
N PRO A 45 -2.81 -1.38 -1.13
CA PRO A 45 -3.07 -0.29 -2.06
C PRO A 45 -4.09 -0.71 -3.11
N THR A 46 -4.84 0.26 -3.59
CA THR A 46 -5.72 0.07 -4.74
C THR A 46 -4.94 0.42 -6.00
N ILE A 47 -5.44 0.00 -7.14
CA ILE A 47 -4.78 0.31 -8.41
C ILE A 47 -4.65 1.82 -8.61
N SER A 48 -5.66 2.59 -8.18
CA SER A 48 -5.62 4.05 -8.31
C SER A 48 -4.49 4.70 -7.50
N LYS A 49 -3.97 4.00 -6.50
CA LYS A 49 -2.81 4.46 -5.73
C LYS A 49 -1.50 4.14 -6.43
N LEU A 50 -1.51 3.19 -7.35
CA LEU A 50 -0.31 2.76 -8.05
C LEU A 50 -0.08 3.56 -9.33
N VAL A 51 -1.15 3.92 -10.02
CA VAL A 51 -1.09 4.76 -11.21
C VAL A 51 -2.43 5.45 -11.40
N ASP A 52 -2.40 6.69 -11.84
CA ASP A 52 -3.63 7.40 -12.20
C ASP A 52 -3.44 8.13 -13.52
N SER A 53 -4.53 8.73 -14.02
CA SER A 53 -4.52 9.42 -15.31
C SER A 53 -3.58 10.61 -15.31
N SER A 54 -3.41 11.28 -14.18
CA SER A 54 -2.51 12.43 -14.09
C SER A 54 -1.07 12.02 -14.36
N ASP A 55 -0.66 10.88 -13.82
CA ASP A 55 0.68 10.36 -14.05
C ASP A 55 0.91 10.03 -15.50
N ILE A 56 -0.07 9.39 -16.13
CA ILE A 56 0.01 9.02 -17.54
C ILE A 56 0.06 10.28 -18.40
N PHE A 57 -0.80 11.24 -18.12
CA PHE A 57 -0.86 12.47 -18.87
C PHE A 57 0.44 13.28 -18.77
N GLU A 58 0.99 13.35 -17.57
CA GLU A 58 2.27 14.01 -17.34
C GLU A 58 3.38 13.36 -18.16
N MET A 59 3.41 12.05 -18.19
CA MET A 59 4.39 11.31 -19.00
C MET A 59 4.21 11.61 -20.49
N ILE A 60 2.96 11.67 -20.96
CA ILE A 60 2.67 12.00 -22.36
C ILE A 60 3.22 13.39 -22.71
N CYS A 61 2.99 14.35 -21.83
CA CYS A 61 3.48 15.71 -22.04
C CYS A 61 5.01 15.77 -22.07
N GLU A 62 5.66 15.04 -21.18
CA GLU A 62 7.12 14.99 -21.15
C GLU A 62 7.69 14.38 -22.43
N ARG A 63 7.06 13.31 -22.91
CA ARG A 63 7.50 12.67 -24.16
C ARG A 63 7.28 13.58 -25.36
N ALA A 64 6.16 14.29 -25.38
CA ALA A 64 5.90 15.25 -26.43
C ALA A 64 6.96 16.35 -26.44
N TYR A 65 7.34 16.83 -25.27
CA TYR A 65 8.35 17.85 -25.15
C TYR A 65 9.72 17.35 -25.64
N GLU A 66 10.07 16.12 -25.35
CA GLU A 66 11.30 15.52 -25.84
C GLU A 66 11.38 15.50 -27.37
N ILE A 67 10.22 15.35 -28.03
CA ILE A 67 10.15 15.26 -29.49
C ILE A 67 10.13 16.64 -30.15
N ALA A 68 9.33 17.56 -29.59
CA ALA A 68 9.02 18.81 -30.28
C ALA A 68 9.31 20.05 -29.46
N ASP A 69 9.94 19.92 -28.29
CA ASP A 69 10.30 21.01 -27.41
C ASP A 69 9.10 21.93 -27.15
N GLU A 70 9.30 23.23 -27.23
CA GLU A 70 8.25 24.20 -26.90
C GLU A 70 7.04 24.15 -27.84
N TRP A 71 7.18 23.54 -29.02
CA TRP A 71 6.05 23.39 -29.93
C TRP A 71 4.94 22.52 -29.35
N SER A 72 5.26 21.67 -28.35
CA SER A 72 4.29 20.79 -27.75
C SER A 72 3.56 21.44 -26.56
N GLU A 73 4.02 22.57 -26.06
CA GLU A 73 3.53 23.11 -24.78
C GLU A 73 2.04 23.40 -24.74
N ASP A 74 1.47 23.91 -25.83
CA ASP A 74 0.04 24.24 -25.86
C ASP A 74 -0.85 23.08 -26.28
N TRP A 75 -0.25 22.02 -26.74
CA TRP A 75 -0.99 20.91 -27.33
C TRP A 75 -1.95 20.26 -26.34
N SER A 76 -1.60 20.15 -25.08
CA SER A 76 -2.35 19.42 -24.09
C SER A 76 -3.31 20.27 -23.27
N TYR A 77 -3.40 21.56 -23.50
CA TYR A 77 -4.23 22.44 -22.68
C TYR A 77 -5.72 22.16 -22.75
N SER A 78 -6.17 21.49 -23.80
CA SER A 78 -7.58 21.21 -23.99
C SER A 78 -8.09 19.96 -23.31
N ILE A 79 -7.21 19.25 -22.58
CA ILE A 79 -7.63 18.03 -21.88
C ILE A 79 -8.53 18.40 -20.70
N SER A 80 -9.71 17.81 -20.66
CA SER A 80 -10.68 18.06 -19.59
C SER A 80 -10.52 17.06 -18.46
N LYS A 81 -11.03 17.42 -17.29
CA LYS A 81 -11.09 16.50 -16.17
C LYS A 81 -11.92 15.26 -16.50
N GLU A 82 -12.93 15.44 -17.33
CA GLU A 82 -13.77 14.34 -17.76
C GLU A 82 -12.98 13.32 -18.60
N ALA A 83 -12.13 13.82 -19.49
CA ALA A 83 -11.28 12.95 -20.30
C ALA A 83 -10.31 12.17 -19.43
N LEU A 84 -9.73 12.82 -18.43
CA LEU A 84 -8.84 12.13 -17.48
C LEU A 84 -9.61 11.09 -16.66
N GLY A 85 -10.86 11.38 -16.29
CA GLY A 85 -11.71 10.42 -15.59
C GLY A 85 -12.00 9.18 -16.43
N VAL A 86 -12.18 9.36 -17.74
CA VAL A 86 -12.34 8.21 -18.65
C VAL A 86 -11.08 7.34 -18.63
N LEU A 87 -9.92 7.97 -18.67
CA LEU A 87 -8.65 7.24 -18.62
C LEU A 87 -8.50 6.47 -17.30
N ASP A 88 -8.87 7.10 -16.17
CA ASP A 88 -8.82 6.43 -14.88
C ASP A 88 -9.67 5.15 -14.88
N LYS A 89 -10.87 5.21 -15.44
CA LYS A 89 -11.74 4.04 -15.53
C LYS A 89 -11.15 2.96 -16.41
N LEU A 90 -10.54 3.34 -17.52
CA LEU A 90 -9.90 2.40 -18.41
C LEU A 90 -8.72 1.71 -17.73
N LEU A 91 -7.92 2.47 -17.00
CA LEU A 91 -6.78 1.91 -16.26
C LEU A 91 -7.25 0.94 -15.19
N ASP A 92 -8.28 1.31 -14.44
CA ASP A 92 -8.82 0.46 -13.38
C ASP A 92 -9.38 -0.84 -13.94
N THR A 93 -10.15 -0.76 -15.01
CA THR A 93 -10.73 -1.94 -15.65
C THR A 93 -9.64 -2.85 -16.20
N TRP A 94 -8.68 -2.25 -16.90
CA TRP A 94 -7.58 -3.01 -17.48
C TRP A 94 -6.78 -3.73 -16.39
N ALA A 95 -6.51 -3.02 -15.30
CA ALA A 95 -5.72 -3.58 -14.22
C ALA A 95 -6.43 -4.74 -13.54
N LYS A 96 -7.73 -4.61 -13.31
CA LYS A 96 -8.51 -5.69 -12.70
C LYS A 96 -8.55 -6.93 -13.56
N GLU A 97 -8.51 -6.77 -14.88
CA GLU A 97 -8.56 -7.90 -15.82
C GLU A 97 -7.20 -8.53 -16.04
N HIS A 98 -6.14 -7.77 -16.00
CA HIS A 98 -4.84 -8.23 -16.50
C HIS A 98 -3.74 -8.28 -15.45
N LEU A 99 -3.81 -7.47 -14.39
CA LEU A 99 -2.78 -7.50 -13.35
C LEU A 99 -3.13 -8.53 -12.29
N PRO A 100 -2.12 -9.14 -11.68
CA PRO A 100 -2.36 -10.02 -10.54
C PRO A 100 -3.01 -9.27 -9.39
N GLU A 101 -3.70 -9.99 -8.54
CA GLU A 101 -4.24 -9.41 -7.32
C GLU A 101 -3.11 -8.84 -6.48
N VAL A 102 -3.36 -7.68 -5.86
CA VAL A 102 -2.37 -7.05 -5.00
C VAL A 102 -2.06 -7.95 -3.82
N ASN A 103 -0.81 -8.34 -3.68
CA ASN A 103 -0.37 -9.25 -2.61
C ASN A 103 0.63 -8.60 -1.66
N PHE A 104 0.68 -7.28 -1.64
CA PHE A 104 1.56 -6.53 -0.76
C PHE A 104 0.75 -5.45 -0.06
N TYR A 105 1.33 -4.87 0.97
CA TYR A 105 0.65 -3.85 1.75
C TYR A 105 1.68 -2.85 2.28
N SER A 106 1.18 -1.66 2.60
CA SER A 106 1.92 -0.69 3.38
C SER A 106 1.44 -0.75 4.82
N VAL A 107 2.20 -0.18 5.74
CA VAL A 107 1.79 -0.15 7.15
C VAL A 107 1.64 1.30 7.60
N LYS A 108 0.71 1.51 8.51
CA LYS A 108 0.48 2.81 9.12
C LYS A 108 0.18 2.64 10.60
N ASP A 109 0.31 3.73 11.33
CA ASP A 109 -0.06 3.79 12.75
C ASP A 109 0.65 2.73 13.59
N SER A 110 1.96 2.55 13.35
CA SER A 110 2.72 1.61 14.14
C SER A 110 2.88 2.14 15.57
N GLU A 111 2.77 1.24 16.53
CA GLU A 111 2.92 1.60 17.94
C GLU A 111 3.53 0.44 18.72
N PRO A 112 4.25 0.75 19.80
CA PRO A 112 4.78 -0.32 20.65
C PRO A 112 3.66 -1.02 21.40
N TYR A 113 3.86 -2.30 21.66
CA TYR A 113 2.93 -3.11 22.42
C TYR A 113 3.73 -3.94 23.43
N THR A 114 3.38 -3.83 24.69
CA THR A 114 4.07 -4.58 25.74
C THR A 114 3.38 -5.92 25.94
N LEU A 115 4.14 -7.00 25.87
CA LEU A 115 3.61 -8.35 26.02
C LEU A 115 3.09 -8.58 27.42
N THR A 116 1.94 -9.22 27.52
CA THR A 116 1.29 -9.54 28.79
C THR A 116 1.33 -11.04 29.04
N VAL A 117 0.98 -11.45 30.25
CA VAL A 117 0.86 -12.87 30.60
C VAL A 117 -0.13 -13.58 29.66
N ASN A 118 -1.25 -12.93 29.38
CA ASN A 118 -2.26 -13.53 28.51
C ASN A 118 -1.75 -13.80 27.10
N ASP A 119 -0.92 -12.88 26.59
CA ASP A 119 -0.34 -13.05 25.26
C ASP A 119 0.51 -14.31 25.18
N LEU A 120 1.34 -14.54 26.19
CA LEU A 120 2.25 -15.69 26.21
C LEU A 120 1.51 -16.99 26.48
N GLU A 121 0.45 -16.96 27.26
CA GLU A 121 -0.37 -18.14 27.49
C GLU A 121 -1.10 -18.57 26.22
N LEU A 122 -1.56 -17.63 25.44
CA LEU A 122 -2.28 -17.91 24.19
C LEU A 122 -1.38 -18.49 23.11
N SER A 123 -0.07 -18.27 23.21
CA SER A 123 0.88 -18.73 22.22
C SER A 123 1.36 -20.16 22.42
N GLU A 124 0.98 -20.77 23.53
CA GLU A 124 1.41 -22.15 23.85
C GLU A 124 0.54 -23.22 23.20
#